data_db2f319a8e04c280589036aa9d325af9
#
_entry.id   db2f319a8e04c280589036aa9d325af9
#
_cell.length_a   1.000
_cell.length_b   1.000
_cell.length_c   1.000
_cell.angle_alpha   90.00
_cell.angle_beta   90.00
_cell.angle_gamma   90.00
#
_symmetry.space_group_name_H-M   'P 1'
#
loop_
_entity.id
_entity.type
_entity.pdbx_description
1 polymer ?
#
loop_
_entity_poly.entity_id
_entity_poly.type
_entity_poly.pdbx_seq_one_letter_code
_entity_poly.pdbx_strand_id
1 'polypeptide(L)'
;VCRVADVAPLPQQKDGRLYYTLIPLFSPFSETIHVSVSTRAFMRPVISAAEAKNYLDNISGISAEPFRSRDHKETANHYGEMLNTYDCMQYLQLMKSLYRKIEENARMGKHISQTEQRYLKQAESLLDL
;
A
#
# COMPACT_ATOMS: atom_id res chain seq x y z
N VAL A 1 -8.32 0.34 7.25
CA VAL A 1 -8.26 1.81 7.14
C VAL A 1 -8.92 2.43 8.35
N CYS A 2 -8.26 3.43 8.97
CA CYS A 2 -8.76 4.13 10.13
C CYS A 2 -8.72 5.64 9.89
N ARG A 3 -9.67 6.35 10.48
CA ARG A 3 -9.64 7.81 10.55
C ARG A 3 -8.99 8.24 11.86
N VAL A 4 -8.08 9.22 11.81
CA VAL A 4 -7.58 9.87 13.01
C VAL A 4 -8.67 10.81 13.54
N ALA A 5 -9.23 10.50 14.71
CA ALA A 5 -10.28 11.29 15.33
C ALA A 5 -9.73 12.35 16.27
N ASP A 6 -8.62 12.05 16.95
CA ASP A 6 -8.01 12.95 17.94
C ASP A 6 -6.51 12.65 18.10
N VAL A 7 -5.78 13.64 18.62
CA VAL A 7 -4.38 13.52 19.02
C VAL A 7 -4.24 14.18 20.39
N ALA A 8 -4.15 13.37 21.43
CA ALA A 8 -4.11 13.83 22.81
C ALA A 8 -3.41 12.83 23.74
N PRO A 9 -3.01 13.24 24.96
CA PRO A 9 -2.61 12.31 26.01
C PRO A 9 -3.78 11.42 26.42
N LEU A 10 -3.50 10.13 26.72
CA LEU A 10 -4.51 9.23 27.25
C LEU A 10 -4.66 9.42 28.76
N PRO A 11 -5.92 9.54 29.29
CA PRO A 11 -6.14 9.72 30.73
C PRO A 11 -5.60 8.57 31.60
N GLN A 12 -5.56 7.35 31.03
CA GLN A 12 -5.10 6.14 31.73
C GLN A 12 -3.57 6.00 31.72
N GLN A 13 -2.88 6.72 30.86
CA GLN A 13 -1.42 6.69 30.76
C GLN A 13 -0.82 8.00 31.26
N LYS A 14 -0.10 7.91 32.36
CA LYS A 14 0.52 9.08 33.01
C LYS A 14 1.92 9.43 32.45
N ASP A 15 2.22 8.98 31.23
CA ASP A 15 3.53 9.19 30.61
C ASP A 15 3.65 10.53 29.88
N GLY A 16 2.57 11.32 29.81
CA GLY A 16 2.53 12.62 29.12
C GLY A 16 2.68 12.53 27.59
N ARG A 17 2.68 11.32 27.02
CA ARG A 17 2.83 11.12 25.58
C ARG A 17 1.53 11.38 24.84
N LEU A 18 1.65 11.83 23.60
CA LEU A 18 0.51 11.99 22.70
C LEU A 18 0.18 10.67 22.00
N TYR A 19 -1.10 10.44 21.82
CA TYR A 19 -1.65 9.26 21.14
C TYR A 19 -2.62 9.68 20.04
N TYR A 20 -2.57 8.98 18.91
CA TYR A 20 -3.64 9.02 17.93
C TYR A 20 -4.81 8.18 18.41
N THR A 21 -6.01 8.75 18.35
CA THR A 21 -7.25 8.00 18.49
C THR A 21 -7.75 7.67 17.10
N LEU A 22 -7.75 6.39 16.75
CA LEU A 22 -8.10 5.87 15.45
C LEU A 22 -9.48 5.20 15.48
N ILE A 23 -10.31 5.54 14.51
CA ILE A 23 -11.62 4.91 14.32
C ILE A 23 -11.58 4.13 13.00
N PRO A 24 -11.73 2.77 13.04
CA PRO A 24 -11.82 1.97 11.83
C PRO A 24 -13.04 2.36 11.00
N LEU A 25 -12.86 2.57 9.70
CA LEU A 25 -13.93 3.02 8.80
C LEU A 25 -14.85 1.88 8.34
N PHE A 26 -14.34 0.66 8.31
CA PHE A 26 -15.04 -0.50 7.75
C PHE A 26 -15.18 -1.65 8.76
N SER A 27 -15.00 -1.38 10.05
CA SER A 27 -15.28 -2.36 11.09
C SER A 27 -16.77 -2.39 11.39
N PRO A 28 -17.38 -3.59 11.52
CA PRO A 28 -18.76 -3.72 11.98
C PRO A 28 -18.91 -3.40 13.46
N PHE A 29 -17.80 -3.25 14.18
CA PHE A 29 -17.78 -2.93 15.61
C PHE A 29 -17.35 -1.49 15.84
N SER A 30 -17.96 -0.84 16.84
CA SER A 30 -17.53 0.49 17.30
C SER A 30 -16.24 0.35 18.13
N GLU A 31 -15.12 0.19 17.45
CA GLU A 31 -13.80 0.08 18.08
C GLU A 31 -13.08 1.42 18.03
N THR A 32 -12.31 1.69 19.08
CA THR A 32 -11.38 2.80 19.12
C THR A 32 -9.99 2.24 19.39
N ILE A 33 -9.02 2.61 18.56
CA ILE A 33 -7.65 2.15 18.66
C ILE A 33 -6.77 3.35 19.04
N HIS A 34 -5.93 3.17 20.05
CA HIS A 34 -4.97 4.18 20.48
C HIS A 34 -3.55 3.75 20.10
N VAL A 35 -2.84 4.64 19.39
CA VAL A 35 -1.49 4.40 18.93
C VAL A 35 -0.61 5.60 19.25
N SER A 36 0.57 5.38 19.83
CA SER A 36 1.52 6.45 20.11
C SER A 36 1.88 7.22 18.84
N VAL A 37 2.01 8.53 18.93
CA VAL A 37 2.48 9.38 17.81
C VAL A 37 3.90 9.05 17.35
N SER A 38 4.68 8.36 18.19
CA SER A 38 6.03 7.86 17.86
C SER A 38 6.00 6.47 17.17
N THR A 39 4.80 5.96 16.84
CA THR A 39 4.67 4.67 16.14
C THR A 39 5.41 4.67 14.81
N ARG A 40 5.97 3.50 14.46
CA ARG A 40 6.52 3.24 13.12
C ARG A 40 5.50 2.54 12.21
N ALA A 41 4.25 2.42 12.65
CA ALA A 41 3.18 1.88 11.82
C ALA A 41 3.00 2.73 10.57
N PHE A 42 2.63 2.07 9.48
CA PHE A 42 2.33 2.73 8.24
C PHE A 42 1.16 3.71 8.40
N MET A 43 1.40 4.96 8.06
CA MET A 43 0.38 6.01 8.04
C MET A 43 0.63 6.92 6.83
N ARG A 44 -0.40 7.17 6.06
CA ARG A 44 -0.39 8.15 4.97
C ARG A 44 -1.73 8.87 4.88
N PRO A 45 -1.77 10.11 4.38
CA PRO A 45 -3.03 10.75 4.02
C PRO A 45 -3.78 9.91 2.97
N VAL A 46 -5.10 9.86 3.09
CA VAL A 46 -5.94 9.32 2.01
C VAL A 46 -5.90 10.33 0.86
N ILE A 47 -5.68 9.83 -0.35
CA ILE A 47 -5.69 10.67 -1.55
C ILE A 47 -7.09 11.28 -1.76
N SER A 48 -7.13 12.50 -2.26
CA SER A 48 -8.38 13.14 -2.64
C SER A 48 -8.99 12.49 -3.90
N ALA A 49 -10.30 12.68 -4.09
CA ALA A 49 -10.96 12.23 -5.31
C ALA A 49 -10.35 12.84 -6.60
N ALA A 50 -9.88 14.08 -6.50
CA ALA A 50 -9.20 14.75 -7.62
C ALA A 50 -7.85 14.10 -7.96
N GLU A 51 -7.05 13.75 -6.96
CA GLU A 51 -5.79 13.03 -7.14
C GLU A 51 -6.03 11.63 -7.69
N ALA A 52 -7.00 10.90 -7.15
CA ALA A 52 -7.38 9.58 -7.65
C ALA A 52 -7.79 9.65 -9.13
N LYS A 53 -8.61 10.63 -9.49
CA LYS A 53 -9.01 10.86 -10.88
C LYS A 53 -7.81 11.17 -11.77
N ASN A 54 -6.89 12.02 -11.32
CA ASN A 54 -5.66 12.33 -12.05
C ASN A 54 -4.80 11.09 -12.30
N TYR A 55 -4.66 10.20 -11.33
CA TYR A 55 -3.96 8.92 -11.53
C TYR A 55 -4.65 8.06 -12.59
N LEU A 56 -5.98 7.95 -12.54
CA LEU A 56 -6.74 7.15 -13.50
C LEU A 56 -6.65 7.74 -14.93
N ASP A 57 -6.76 9.06 -15.07
CA ASP A 57 -6.69 9.72 -16.38
C ASP A 57 -5.29 9.58 -17.02
N ASN A 58 -4.24 9.44 -16.20
CA ASN A 58 -2.86 9.30 -16.66
C ASN A 58 -2.30 7.87 -16.57
N ILE A 59 -3.11 6.88 -16.22
CA ILE A 59 -2.65 5.51 -15.99
C ILE A 59 -1.97 4.89 -17.21
N SER A 60 -2.39 5.24 -18.41
CA SER A 60 -1.79 4.76 -19.66
C SER A 60 -0.35 5.26 -19.85
N GLY A 61 -0.06 6.47 -19.38
CA GLY A 61 1.25 7.10 -19.45
C GLY A 61 2.23 6.66 -18.36
N ILE A 62 1.76 5.92 -17.34
CA ILE A 62 2.64 5.40 -16.29
C ILE A 62 3.58 4.36 -16.91
N SER A 63 4.89 4.63 -16.86
CA SER A 63 5.91 3.66 -17.27
C SER A 63 5.95 2.50 -16.28
N ALA A 64 5.85 1.28 -16.78
CA ALA A 64 5.81 0.09 -15.96
C ALA A 64 6.37 -1.11 -16.73
N GLU A 65 7.70 -1.15 -16.85
CA GLU A 65 8.38 -2.28 -17.46
C GLU A 65 8.41 -3.47 -16.48
N PRO A 66 8.15 -4.70 -16.95
CA PRO A 66 8.25 -5.88 -16.11
C PRO A 66 9.66 -6.09 -15.57
N PHE A 67 9.78 -6.23 -14.27
CA PHE A 67 11.04 -6.61 -13.64
C PHE A 67 11.28 -8.12 -13.85
N ARG A 68 12.47 -8.47 -14.31
CA ARG A 68 12.85 -9.85 -14.59
C ARG A 68 14.17 -10.18 -13.92
N SER A 69 14.13 -11.11 -12.98
CA SER A 69 15.30 -11.70 -12.35
C SER A 69 15.07 -13.19 -12.10
N ARG A 70 16.14 -13.96 -12.13
CA ARG A 70 16.13 -15.37 -11.70
C ARG A 70 16.34 -15.50 -10.19
N ASP A 71 16.80 -14.44 -9.55
CA ASP A 71 17.02 -14.41 -8.10
C ASP A 71 15.73 -13.92 -7.41
N HIS A 72 15.13 -14.82 -6.61
CA HIS A 72 13.94 -14.51 -5.82
C HIS A 72 14.19 -13.42 -4.77
N LYS A 73 15.39 -13.31 -4.25
CA LYS A 73 15.76 -12.28 -3.28
C LYS A 73 15.82 -10.91 -3.93
N GLU A 74 16.38 -10.83 -5.12
CA GLU A 74 16.43 -9.60 -5.91
C GLU A 74 15.02 -9.13 -6.29
N THR A 75 14.16 -10.06 -6.71
CA THR A 75 12.75 -9.80 -7.00
C THR A 75 12.00 -9.27 -5.77
N ALA A 76 12.19 -9.91 -4.61
CA ALA A 76 11.56 -9.50 -3.35
C ALA A 76 12.06 -8.11 -2.90
N ASN A 77 13.34 -7.82 -3.04
CA ASN A 77 13.90 -6.51 -2.71
C ASN A 77 13.33 -5.42 -3.62
N HIS A 78 13.28 -5.65 -4.91
CA HIS A 78 12.75 -4.69 -5.90
C HIS A 78 11.31 -4.27 -5.57
N TYR A 79 10.41 -5.23 -5.43
CA TYR A 79 9.01 -4.92 -5.11
C TYR A 79 8.81 -4.43 -3.68
N GLY A 80 9.59 -4.94 -2.73
CA GLY A 80 9.58 -4.47 -1.35
C GLY A 80 9.96 -3.01 -1.23
N GLU A 81 10.96 -2.55 -1.95
CA GLU A 81 11.36 -1.14 -2.00
C GLU A 81 10.22 -0.26 -2.56
N MET A 82 9.55 -0.70 -3.62
CA MET A 82 8.40 0.04 -4.18
C MET A 82 7.26 0.18 -3.17
N LEU A 83 6.93 -0.88 -2.41
CA LEU A 83 5.89 -0.81 -1.38
C LEU A 83 6.28 0.07 -0.20
N ASN A 84 7.56 0.11 0.17
CA ASN A 84 8.06 0.90 1.29
C ASN A 84 8.14 2.41 1.00
N THR A 85 7.90 2.84 -0.22
CA THR A 85 7.82 4.27 -0.55
C THR A 85 6.56 4.93 -0.02
N TYR A 86 5.49 4.15 0.25
CA TYR A 86 4.16 4.62 0.64
C TYR A 86 3.51 5.56 -0.37
N ASP A 87 3.93 5.48 -1.62
CA ASP A 87 3.49 6.32 -2.73
C ASP A 87 2.52 5.56 -3.65
N CYS A 88 1.33 6.11 -3.87
CA CYS A 88 0.33 5.54 -4.76
C CYS A 88 0.85 5.34 -6.18
N MET A 89 1.70 6.25 -6.68
CA MET A 89 2.31 6.11 -8.00
C MET A 89 3.18 4.85 -8.09
N GLN A 90 3.98 4.58 -7.07
CA GLN A 90 4.81 3.37 -6.99
C GLN A 90 3.97 2.10 -6.96
N TYR A 91 2.85 2.11 -6.25
CA TYR A 91 1.92 0.97 -6.22
C TYR A 91 1.27 0.73 -7.58
N LEU A 92 0.86 1.79 -8.26
CA LEU A 92 0.31 1.70 -9.61
C LEU A 92 1.34 1.19 -10.62
N GLN A 93 2.58 1.64 -10.54
CA GLN A 93 3.68 1.14 -11.38
C GLN A 93 3.95 -0.34 -11.13
N LEU A 94 4.01 -0.75 -9.86
CA LEU A 94 4.18 -2.15 -9.47
C LEU A 94 3.05 -3.02 -10.05
N MET A 95 1.82 -2.63 -9.84
CA MET A 95 0.65 -3.36 -10.34
C MET A 95 0.67 -3.45 -11.86
N LYS A 96 0.87 -2.33 -12.55
CA LYS A 96 0.91 -2.28 -14.02
C LYS A 96 2.03 -3.15 -14.59
N SER A 97 3.21 -3.14 -13.97
CA SER A 97 4.34 -3.99 -14.40
C SER A 97 4.04 -5.48 -14.23
N LEU A 98 3.41 -5.86 -13.12
CA LEU A 98 3.06 -7.25 -12.86
C LEU A 98 1.89 -7.73 -13.73
N TYR A 99 0.87 -6.91 -13.97
CA TYR A 99 -0.20 -7.26 -14.91
C TYR A 99 0.35 -7.45 -16.33
N ARG A 100 1.25 -6.58 -16.77
CA ARG A 100 1.93 -6.75 -18.06
C ARG A 100 2.75 -8.04 -18.10
N LYS A 101 3.48 -8.36 -17.04
CA LYS A 101 4.23 -9.62 -16.94
C LYS A 101 3.33 -10.84 -16.96
N ILE A 102 2.18 -10.78 -16.29
CA ILE A 102 1.15 -11.84 -16.31
C ILE A 102 0.69 -12.08 -17.76
N GLU A 103 0.38 -11.01 -18.48
CA GLU A 103 -0.07 -11.09 -19.87
C GLU A 103 1.00 -11.67 -20.80
N GLU A 104 2.23 -11.19 -20.68
CA GLU A 104 3.36 -11.70 -21.47
C GLU A 104 3.67 -13.17 -21.15
N ASN A 105 3.64 -13.56 -19.87
CA ASN A 105 3.86 -14.93 -19.44
C ASN A 105 2.75 -15.86 -19.91
N ALA A 106 1.49 -15.42 -19.88
CA ALA A 106 0.35 -16.21 -20.34
C ALA A 106 0.49 -16.60 -21.80
N ARG A 107 1.01 -15.71 -22.66
CA ARG A 107 1.29 -16.00 -24.08
C ARG A 107 2.34 -17.12 -24.25
N MET A 108 3.19 -17.35 -23.26
CA MET A 108 4.21 -18.40 -23.23
C MET A 108 3.80 -19.62 -22.40
N GLY A 109 2.55 -19.69 -21.93
CA GLY A 109 2.06 -20.75 -21.04
C GLY A 109 2.70 -20.74 -19.64
N LYS A 110 3.18 -19.59 -19.19
CA LYS A 110 3.86 -19.40 -17.89
C LYS A 110 3.02 -18.55 -16.94
N HIS A 111 3.33 -18.64 -15.65
CA HIS A 111 2.74 -17.83 -14.60
C HIS A 111 3.81 -16.97 -13.92
N ILE A 112 3.38 -15.93 -13.19
CA ILE A 112 4.26 -15.19 -12.29
C ILE A 112 4.55 -16.04 -11.03
N SER A 113 5.65 -15.75 -10.34
CA SER A 113 6.03 -16.45 -9.11
C SER A 113 5.05 -16.16 -7.96
N GLN A 114 5.05 -17.02 -6.95
CA GLN A 114 4.27 -16.79 -5.73
C GLN A 114 4.68 -15.49 -5.00
N THR A 115 5.97 -15.16 -5.04
CA THR A 115 6.49 -13.92 -4.49
C THR A 115 5.86 -12.70 -5.20
N GLU A 116 5.84 -12.71 -6.52
CA GLU A 116 5.23 -11.64 -7.32
C GLU A 116 3.72 -11.54 -7.08
N GLN A 117 3.01 -12.66 -7.00
CA GLN A 117 1.58 -12.69 -6.66
C GLN A 117 1.31 -12.07 -5.28
N ARG A 118 2.16 -12.33 -4.30
CA ARG A 118 2.05 -11.75 -2.96
C ARG A 118 2.21 -10.22 -2.99
N TYR A 119 3.21 -9.71 -3.70
CA TYR A 119 3.43 -8.27 -3.82
C TYR A 119 2.31 -7.57 -4.59
N LEU A 120 1.78 -8.21 -5.62
CA LEU A 120 0.61 -7.69 -6.35
C LEU A 120 -0.59 -7.53 -5.42
N LYS A 121 -0.92 -8.56 -4.65
CA LYS A 121 -2.02 -8.51 -3.66
C LYS A 121 -1.80 -7.45 -2.58
N GLN A 122 -0.56 -7.27 -2.13
CA GLN A 122 -0.24 -6.21 -1.17
C GLN A 122 -0.46 -4.81 -1.76
N ALA A 123 -0.02 -4.58 -2.99
CA ALA A 123 -0.22 -3.30 -3.68
C ALA A 123 -1.72 -3.01 -3.90
N GLU A 124 -2.48 -4.00 -4.35
CA GLU A 124 -3.94 -3.91 -4.50
C GLU A 124 -4.61 -3.53 -3.17
N SER A 125 -4.26 -4.24 -2.09
CA SER A 125 -4.81 -3.97 -0.76
C SER A 125 -4.46 -2.58 -0.22
N LEU A 126 -3.30 -2.05 -0.55
CA LEU A 126 -2.88 -0.69 -0.14
C LEU A 126 -3.57 0.42 -0.93
N LEU A 127 -4.04 0.12 -2.13
CA LEU A 127 -4.82 1.05 -2.96
C LEU A 127 -6.34 0.90 -2.76
N ASP A 128 -6.78 -0.27 -2.28
CA ASP A 128 -8.18 -0.55 -2.02
C ASP A 128 -8.63 0.17 -0.74
N LEU A 129 -9.39 1.22 -0.91
CA LEU A 129 -9.93 2.06 0.16
C LEU A 129 -11.42 1.90 0.30
#